data_f8589ced1e1e763138629c44f4b3c1c3
#
_entry.id   f8589ced1e1e763138629c44f4b3c1c3
#
_cell.length_a   1.000
_cell.length_b   1.000
_cell.length_c   1.000
_cell.angle_alpha   90.00
_cell.angle_beta   90.00
_cell.angle_gamma   90.00
#
_symmetry.space_group_name_H-M   'P 1'
#
loop_
_entity.id
_entity.type
_entity.pdbx_description
1 polymer ?
#
loop_
_entity_poly.entity_id
_entity_poly.type
_entity_poly.pdbx_seq_one_letter_code
_entity_poly.pdbx_strand_id
1 'polypeptide(L)'
;MNITDFYALYLQANKVTIDSRKVEKNDIFFAFSGENFNAATLAETAMDNGALAVIVEDKNFENTAKNIFYVKSTLEFLQDLAKHHRAQLNIPI
;
A
#
# COMPACT_ATOMS: atom_id res chain seq x y z
N MET A 1 -12.48 0.64 0.00
CA MET A 1 -11.72 1.60 0.82
C MET A 1 -11.50 2.87 0.03
N ASN A 2 -11.66 4.02 0.64
CA ASN A 2 -11.39 5.28 -0.04
C ASN A 2 -9.99 5.80 0.33
N ILE A 3 -9.51 6.76 -0.46
CA ILE A 3 -8.16 7.29 -0.28
C ILE A 3 -8.00 8.03 1.05
N THR A 4 -9.05 8.66 1.53
CA THR A 4 -9.02 9.41 2.80
C THR A 4 -8.77 8.48 3.99
N ASP A 5 -9.46 7.33 4.01
CA ASP A 5 -9.26 6.34 5.06
C ASP A 5 -7.86 5.74 5.00
N PHE A 6 -7.38 5.46 3.80
CA PHE A 6 -6.02 4.93 3.63
C PHE A 6 -4.97 5.96 4.03
N TYR A 7 -5.23 7.23 3.77
CA TYR A 7 -4.29 8.30 4.11
C TYR A 7 -4.02 8.33 5.62
N ALA A 8 -5.02 8.03 6.44
CA ALA A 8 -4.82 7.94 7.89
C ALA A 8 -3.80 6.86 8.24
N LEU A 9 -3.83 5.71 7.56
CA LEU A 9 -2.82 4.66 7.72
C LEU A 9 -1.46 5.13 7.22
N TYR A 10 -1.44 5.81 6.08
CA TYR A 10 -0.22 6.33 5.50
C TYR A 10 0.53 7.25 6.48
N LEU A 11 -0.20 8.10 7.20
CA LEU A 11 0.41 9.01 8.17
C LEU A 11 1.03 8.28 9.36
N GLN A 12 0.59 7.05 9.63
CA GLN A 12 1.16 6.22 10.69
C GLN A 12 2.32 5.36 10.20
N ALA A 13 2.50 5.27 8.88
CA ALA A 13 3.50 4.39 8.30
C ALA A 13 4.91 4.96 8.46
N ASN A 14 5.87 4.05 8.58
CA ASN A 14 7.29 4.41 8.60
C ASN A 14 7.72 4.89 7.21
N LYS A 15 7.44 4.09 6.19
CA LYS A 15 7.70 4.45 4.79
C LYS A 15 6.86 3.58 3.87
N VAL A 16 6.85 3.93 2.59
CA VAL A 16 6.24 3.14 1.52
C VAL A 16 7.36 2.41 0.76
N THR A 17 7.16 1.14 0.45
CA THR A 17 8.10 0.36 -0.34
C THR A 17 7.38 -0.44 -1.41
N ILE A 18 8.08 -0.69 -2.52
CA ILE A 18 7.60 -1.55 -3.60
C ILE A 18 8.39 -2.86 -3.66
N ASP A 19 9.33 -3.06 -2.76
CA ASP A 19 10.16 -4.26 -2.69
C ASP A 19 9.84 -5.03 -1.42
N SER A 20 9.26 -6.23 -1.56
CA SER A 20 8.87 -7.06 -0.43
C SER A 20 10.06 -7.44 0.47
N ARG A 21 11.26 -7.46 -0.09
CA ARG A 21 12.47 -7.82 0.66
C ARG A 21 12.95 -6.69 1.57
N LYS A 22 12.44 -5.48 1.35
CA LYS A 22 12.83 -4.28 2.10
C LYS A 22 11.76 -3.82 3.09
N VAL A 23 10.69 -4.61 3.24
CA VAL A 23 9.63 -4.27 4.18
C VAL A 23 10.15 -4.33 5.61
N GLU A 24 9.95 -3.26 6.34
CA GLU A 24 10.28 -3.16 7.75
C GLU A 24 9.01 -2.90 8.56
N LYS A 25 9.14 -2.87 9.88
CA LYS A 25 8.00 -2.66 10.76
C LYS A 25 7.29 -1.35 10.44
N ASN A 26 5.98 -1.41 10.29
CA ASN A 26 5.09 -0.29 9.99
C ASN A 26 5.26 0.31 8.59
N ASP A 27 5.88 -0.43 7.66
CA ASP A 27 5.93 -0.01 6.26
C ASP A 27 4.61 -0.33 5.56
N ILE A 28 4.33 0.40 4.48
CA ILE A 28 3.26 0.07 3.55
C ILE A 28 3.90 -0.51 2.29
N PHE A 29 3.49 -1.73 1.93
CA PHE A 29 4.00 -2.40 0.75
C PHE A 29 3.00 -2.28 -0.40
N PHE A 30 3.45 -1.74 -1.53
CA PHE A 30 2.65 -1.68 -2.76
C PHE A 30 3.08 -2.83 -3.67
N ALA A 31 2.20 -3.83 -3.85
CA ALA A 31 2.49 -5.02 -4.62
C ALA A 31 2.24 -4.77 -6.11
N PHE A 32 3.27 -4.34 -6.83
CA PHE A 32 3.21 -4.16 -8.28
C PHE A 32 3.39 -5.50 -8.97
N SER A 33 2.36 -5.94 -9.70
CA SER A 33 2.41 -7.21 -10.44
C SER A 33 2.84 -6.98 -11.88
N GLY A 34 3.66 -7.92 -12.41
CA GLY A 34 4.05 -7.96 -13.82
C GLY A 34 3.30 -9.04 -14.58
N GLU A 35 3.59 -9.19 -15.88
CA GLU A 35 2.93 -10.19 -16.74
C GLU A 35 3.04 -11.61 -16.21
N ASN A 36 4.22 -11.97 -15.73
CA ASN A 36 4.52 -13.34 -15.29
C ASN A 36 4.72 -13.41 -13.77
N PHE A 37 4.33 -12.38 -13.05
CA PHE A 37 4.56 -12.32 -11.61
C PHE A 37 3.40 -11.61 -10.92
N ASN A 38 2.80 -12.28 -9.95
CA ASN A 38 1.76 -11.69 -9.14
C ASN A 38 2.32 -11.32 -7.77
N ALA A 39 2.63 -10.04 -7.58
CA ALA A 39 3.22 -9.58 -6.34
C ALA A 39 2.27 -9.70 -5.14
N ALA A 40 0.96 -9.89 -5.38
CA ALA A 40 0.00 -10.12 -4.30
C ALA A 40 0.35 -11.38 -3.49
N THR A 41 1.04 -12.36 -4.10
CA THR A 41 1.48 -13.55 -3.39
C THR A 41 2.48 -13.24 -2.28
N LEU A 42 3.08 -12.06 -2.31
CA LEU A 42 4.04 -11.61 -1.29
C LEU A 42 3.39 -10.88 -0.13
N ALA A 43 2.05 -10.68 -0.18
CA ALA A 43 1.36 -9.90 0.83
C ALA A 43 1.55 -10.46 2.24
N GLU A 44 1.40 -11.76 2.42
CA GLU A 44 1.57 -12.37 3.74
C GLU A 44 3.01 -12.28 4.23
N THR A 45 3.97 -12.45 3.34
CA THR A 45 5.38 -12.29 3.70
C THR A 45 5.65 -10.86 4.17
N ALA A 46 5.08 -9.87 3.47
CA ALA A 46 5.21 -8.48 3.89
C ALA A 46 4.60 -8.25 5.27
N MET A 47 3.41 -8.81 5.52
CA MET A 47 2.78 -8.70 6.84
C MET A 47 3.61 -9.36 7.93
N ASP A 48 4.22 -10.52 7.63
CA ASP A 48 5.09 -11.22 8.57
C ASP A 48 6.33 -10.41 8.91
N ASN A 49 6.78 -9.58 7.97
CA ASN A 49 7.93 -8.67 8.18
C ASN A 49 7.54 -7.40 8.92
N GLY A 50 6.28 -7.24 9.26
CA GLY A 50 5.82 -6.13 10.08
C GLY A 50 5.13 -5.01 9.33
N ALA A 51 4.74 -5.23 8.06
CA ALA A 51 4.05 -4.21 7.29
C ALA A 51 2.79 -3.73 8.00
N LEU A 52 2.53 -2.44 7.95
CA LEU A 52 1.31 -1.83 8.47
C LEU A 52 0.14 -2.14 7.55
N ALA A 53 0.37 -2.12 6.24
CA ALA A 53 -0.64 -2.39 5.22
C ALA A 53 0.03 -2.87 3.93
N VAL A 54 -0.74 -3.59 3.13
CA VAL A 54 -0.31 -4.06 1.80
C VAL A 54 -1.40 -3.73 0.80
N ILE A 55 -1.01 -3.20 -0.35
CA ILE A 55 -1.92 -2.90 -1.46
C ILE A 55 -1.69 -3.93 -2.56
N VAL A 56 -2.74 -4.63 -2.97
CA VAL A 56 -2.65 -5.71 -3.95
C VAL A 56 -3.60 -5.46 -5.12
N GLU A 57 -3.28 -6.03 -6.28
CA GLU A 57 -4.11 -5.98 -7.47
C GLU A 57 -4.91 -7.25 -7.70
N ASP A 58 -4.78 -8.23 -6.81
CA ASP A 58 -5.51 -9.49 -6.89
C ASP A 58 -6.53 -9.55 -5.75
N LYS A 59 -7.81 -9.51 -6.12
CA LYS A 59 -8.91 -9.53 -5.17
C LYS A 59 -8.90 -10.79 -4.29
N ASN A 60 -8.35 -11.89 -4.79
CA ASN A 60 -8.27 -13.13 -4.04
C ASN A 60 -7.37 -13.04 -2.81
N PHE A 61 -6.49 -12.06 -2.78
CA PHE A 61 -5.58 -11.83 -1.66
C PHE A 61 -6.03 -10.73 -0.71
N GLU A 62 -7.19 -10.12 -0.99
CA GLU A 62 -7.72 -9.10 -0.10
C GLU A 62 -8.04 -9.69 1.27
N ASN A 63 -7.57 -9.01 2.32
CA ASN A 63 -7.89 -9.37 3.69
C ASN A 63 -7.85 -8.10 4.55
N THR A 64 -9.01 -7.46 4.67
CA THR A 64 -9.11 -6.19 5.39
C THR A 64 -8.80 -6.32 6.87
N ALA A 65 -9.00 -7.49 7.46
CA ALA A 65 -8.66 -7.75 8.86
C ALA A 65 -7.15 -7.68 9.09
N LYS A 66 -6.36 -7.98 8.06
CA LYS A 66 -4.89 -7.89 8.10
C LYS A 66 -4.36 -6.65 7.40
N ASN A 67 -5.23 -5.70 7.01
CA ASN A 67 -4.85 -4.49 6.26
C ASN A 67 -4.24 -4.82 4.89
N ILE A 68 -4.72 -5.87 4.25
CA ILE A 68 -4.38 -6.19 2.86
C ILE A 68 -5.55 -5.71 2.01
N PHE A 69 -5.33 -4.67 1.22
CA PHE A 69 -6.37 -4.00 0.47
C PHE A 69 -6.24 -4.22 -1.03
N TYR A 70 -7.37 -4.51 -1.68
CA TYR A 70 -7.43 -4.69 -3.11
C TYR A 70 -7.69 -3.35 -3.82
N VAL A 71 -6.95 -3.08 -4.89
CA VAL A 71 -7.19 -1.96 -5.80
C VAL A 71 -7.08 -2.47 -7.23
N LYS A 72 -7.74 -1.79 -8.17
CA LYS A 72 -7.68 -2.17 -9.58
C LYS A 72 -6.29 -1.95 -10.18
N SER A 73 -5.61 -0.90 -9.75
CA SER A 73 -4.27 -0.56 -10.20
C SER A 73 -3.48 0.01 -9.05
N THR A 74 -2.42 -0.68 -8.68
CA THR A 74 -1.53 -0.22 -7.62
C THR A 74 -0.88 1.11 -8.02
N LEU A 75 -0.52 1.26 -9.30
CA LEU A 75 0.07 2.50 -9.79
C LEU A 75 -0.89 3.68 -9.65
N GLU A 76 -2.15 3.51 -10.08
CA GLU A 76 -3.14 4.57 -9.96
C GLU A 76 -3.41 4.93 -8.50
N PHE A 77 -3.49 3.92 -7.65
CA PHE A 77 -3.71 4.13 -6.22
C PHE A 77 -2.55 4.92 -5.59
N LEU A 78 -1.32 4.57 -5.96
CA LEU A 78 -0.14 5.29 -5.48
C LEU A 78 -0.15 6.74 -5.96
N GLN A 79 -0.55 6.98 -7.22
CA GLN A 79 -0.66 8.33 -7.77
C GLN A 79 -1.73 9.13 -7.03
N ASP A 80 -2.88 8.52 -6.73
CA ASP A 80 -3.95 9.16 -5.98
C ASP A 80 -3.50 9.50 -4.56
N LEU A 81 -2.76 8.60 -3.93
CA LEU A 81 -2.21 8.84 -2.60
C LEU A 81 -1.23 10.01 -2.63
N ALA A 82 -0.36 10.07 -3.64
CA ALA A 82 0.59 11.16 -3.79
C ALA A 82 -0.11 12.50 -3.98
N LYS A 83 -1.17 12.53 -4.80
CA LYS A 83 -1.97 13.74 -4.99
C LYS A 83 -2.65 14.17 -3.69
N HIS A 84 -3.22 13.22 -2.98
CA HIS A 84 -3.89 13.52 -1.72
C HIS A 84 -2.91 14.07 -0.69
N HIS A 85 -1.74 13.46 -0.60
CA HIS A 85 -0.69 13.90 0.30
C HIS A 85 -0.21 15.31 -0.04
N ARG A 86 0.00 15.56 -1.33
CA ARG A 86 0.42 16.90 -1.80
C ARG A 86 -0.64 17.96 -1.46
N ALA A 87 -1.93 17.62 -1.61
CA ALA A 87 -2.99 18.54 -1.27
C ALA A 87 -2.99 18.88 0.22
N GLN A 88 -2.68 17.91 1.08
CA GLN A 88 -2.58 18.13 2.52
C GLN A 88 -1.37 18.97 2.90
N LEU A 89 -0.31 18.90 2.09
CA LEU A 89 0.91 19.67 2.33
C LEU A 89 0.86 21.06 1.71
N ASN A 90 -0.17 21.38 0.94
CA ASN A 90 -0.33 22.67 0.31
C ASN A 90 -0.79 23.69 1.36
N ILE A 91 0.16 24.12 2.15
CA ILE A 91 -0.09 25.10 3.21
C ILE A 91 0.08 26.47 2.60
N PRO A 92 -0.93 27.36 2.71
CA PRO A 92 -0.78 28.74 2.28
C PRO A 92 0.33 29.41 3.09
N ILE A 93 1.30 29.85 2.40
CA ILE A 93 2.41 30.56 3.06
C ILE A 93 2.11 32.03 3.10
#